data_5042770992606e306841c972878d01d2
#
_entry.id   5042770992606e306841c972878d01d2
#
_cell.length_a   1.000
_cell.length_b   1.000
_cell.length_c   1.000
_cell.angle_alpha   90.00
_cell.angle_beta   90.00
_cell.angle_gamma   90.00
#
_symmetry.space_group_name_H-M   'P 1'
#
loop_
_entity.id
_entity.type
_entity.pdbx_description
1 polymer ?
#
loop_
_entity_poly.entity_id
_entity_poly.type
_entity_poly.pdbx_seq_one_letter_code
_entity_poly.pdbx_strand_id
1 'polypeptide(L)'
;MSVMTPTHTITADATRAEVHFTIGGYWDEQGMKGFLFDLGEAAKPFMKAQTPFAVLGDFKDFMPQDRATADAIRDSIDAGSRNGLRRFAVVNAAPLVRMQYRRIAQAAEVEYFDSKTEALDWLRRA
;
A
#
# COMPACT_ATOMS: atom_id res chain seq x y z
N MET A 1 -16.21 18.32 5.04
CA MET A 1 -15.38 17.55 4.10
C MET A 1 -15.90 16.14 4.02
N SER A 2 -15.99 15.58 2.83
CA SER A 2 -16.51 14.23 2.63
C SER A 2 -15.42 13.19 2.87
N VAL A 3 -15.72 12.12 3.64
CA VAL A 3 -14.82 10.98 3.80
C VAL A 3 -14.63 10.22 2.49
N MET A 4 -15.47 10.48 1.49
CA MET A 4 -15.35 9.86 0.16
C MET A 4 -14.35 10.58 -0.75
N THR A 5 -13.88 11.76 -0.38
CA THR A 5 -12.89 12.49 -1.19
C THR A 5 -11.54 11.77 -1.12
N PRO A 6 -10.93 11.43 -2.27
CA PRO A 6 -9.61 10.79 -2.28
C PRO A 6 -8.53 11.67 -1.64
N THR A 7 -7.77 11.10 -0.73
CA THR A 7 -6.62 11.76 -0.10
C THR A 7 -5.46 10.80 -0.04
N HIS A 8 -4.23 11.32 -0.10
CA HIS A 8 -3.04 10.47 0.03
C HIS A 8 -1.79 11.27 0.39
N THR A 9 -0.82 10.57 0.96
CA THR A 9 0.56 11.05 1.09
C THR A 9 1.49 9.89 0.76
N ILE A 10 2.69 10.19 0.27
CA ILE A 10 3.72 9.18 0.00
C ILE A 10 5.07 9.72 0.46
N THR A 11 5.81 8.93 1.24
CA THR A 11 7.18 9.25 1.63
C THR A 11 8.05 8.00 1.49
N ALA A 12 9.34 8.20 1.26
CA ALA A 12 10.30 7.10 1.18
C ALA A 12 11.44 7.32 2.16
N ASP A 13 11.85 6.23 2.83
CA ASP A 13 13.00 6.21 3.74
C ASP A 13 14.11 5.41 3.05
N ALA A 14 15.11 6.11 2.51
CA ALA A 14 16.20 5.47 1.78
C ALA A 14 17.07 4.61 2.69
N THR A 15 17.23 5.00 3.95
CA THR A 15 18.06 4.27 4.91
C THR A 15 17.48 2.89 5.22
N ARG A 16 16.17 2.81 5.36
CA ARG A 16 15.50 1.56 5.73
C ARG A 16 14.93 0.80 4.53
N ALA A 17 14.99 1.38 3.34
CA ALA A 17 14.33 0.85 2.15
C ALA A 17 12.83 0.60 2.42
N GLU A 18 12.15 1.65 2.85
CA GLU A 18 10.71 1.62 3.15
C GLU A 18 10.00 2.73 2.39
N VAL A 19 8.79 2.44 1.96
CA VAL A 19 7.86 3.42 1.42
C VAL A 19 6.64 3.46 2.33
N HIS A 20 6.30 4.65 2.82
CA HIS A 20 5.13 4.86 3.66
C HIS A 20 4.11 5.69 2.91
N PHE A 21 2.85 5.32 3.02
CA PHE A 21 1.79 6.15 2.44
C PHE A 21 0.57 6.18 3.35
N THR A 22 -0.24 7.21 3.17
CA THR A 22 -1.59 7.28 3.71
C THR A 22 -2.55 7.33 2.54
N ILE A 23 -3.72 6.75 2.68
CA ILE A 23 -4.75 6.77 1.65
C ILE A 23 -6.13 6.81 2.30
N GLY A 24 -7.01 7.62 1.76
CA GLY A 24 -8.39 7.72 2.24
C GLY A 24 -9.35 7.96 1.09
N GLY A 25 -10.63 7.73 1.35
CA GLY A 25 -11.70 8.02 0.41
C GLY A 25 -12.03 6.91 -0.57
N TYR A 26 -12.90 7.26 -1.51
CA TYR A 26 -13.32 6.38 -2.61
C TYR A 26 -12.72 6.93 -3.90
N TRP A 27 -12.04 6.08 -4.64
CA TRP A 27 -11.23 6.46 -5.80
C TRP A 27 -11.89 5.98 -7.09
N ASP A 28 -11.74 6.75 -8.18
CA ASP A 28 -11.99 6.21 -9.50
C ASP A 28 -10.73 5.49 -10.00
N GLU A 29 -10.87 4.73 -11.06
CA GLU A 29 -9.77 3.94 -11.62
C GLU A 29 -8.61 4.83 -12.07
N GLN A 30 -8.91 5.95 -12.70
CA GLN A 30 -7.90 6.88 -13.21
C GLN A 30 -7.07 7.49 -12.08
N GLY A 31 -7.75 7.98 -11.03
CA GLY A 31 -7.07 8.54 -9.87
C GLY A 31 -6.22 7.51 -9.15
N MET A 32 -6.74 6.29 -9.01
CA MET A 32 -5.98 5.20 -8.37
C MET A 32 -4.73 4.86 -9.18
N LYS A 33 -4.81 4.79 -10.49
CA LYS A 33 -3.63 4.53 -11.33
C LYS A 33 -2.57 5.61 -11.16
N GLY A 34 -2.97 6.86 -11.02
CA GLY A 34 -2.05 7.97 -10.73
C GLY A 34 -1.35 7.81 -9.40
N PHE A 35 -2.10 7.48 -8.34
CA PHE A 35 -1.53 7.21 -7.03
C PHE A 35 -0.54 6.03 -7.08
N LEU A 36 -0.93 4.94 -7.73
CA LEU A 36 -0.09 3.75 -7.83
C LEU A 36 1.18 4.02 -8.64
N PHE A 37 1.09 4.87 -9.66
CA PHE A 37 2.28 5.31 -10.39
C PHE A 37 3.24 6.06 -9.47
N ASP A 38 2.73 7.00 -8.69
CA ASP A 38 3.56 7.78 -7.75
C ASP A 38 4.18 6.88 -6.68
N LEU A 39 3.43 5.89 -6.20
CA LEU A 39 3.93 4.91 -5.24
C LEU A 39 5.08 4.10 -5.85
N GLY A 40 4.94 3.68 -7.10
CA GLY A 40 5.98 2.98 -7.84
C GLY A 40 7.22 3.83 -8.04
N GLU A 41 7.05 5.13 -8.31
CA GLU A 41 8.18 6.06 -8.43
C GLU A 41 8.94 6.21 -7.10
N ALA A 42 8.23 6.19 -5.97
CA ALA A 42 8.87 6.24 -4.65
C ALA A 42 9.71 4.97 -4.38
N ALA A 43 9.27 3.81 -4.85
CA ALA A 43 9.98 2.54 -4.68
C ALA A 43 11.08 2.30 -5.74
N LYS A 44 11.07 3.05 -6.82
CA LYS A 44 11.94 2.83 -7.98
C LYS A 44 13.43 2.78 -7.65
N PRO A 45 13.99 3.66 -6.76
CA PRO A 45 15.40 3.54 -6.41
C PRO A 45 15.77 2.17 -5.81
N PHE A 46 14.89 1.59 -5.01
CA PHE A 46 15.12 0.27 -4.41
C PHE A 46 15.05 -0.82 -5.48
N MET A 47 14.09 -0.74 -6.37
CA MET A 47 13.95 -1.71 -7.46
C MET A 47 15.14 -1.68 -8.40
N LYS A 48 15.64 -0.49 -8.76
CA LYS A 48 16.83 -0.34 -9.61
C LYS A 48 18.07 -0.88 -8.94
N ALA A 49 18.22 -0.68 -7.63
CA ALA A 49 19.36 -1.17 -6.87
C ALA A 49 19.22 -2.65 -6.52
N GLN A 50 18.09 -3.29 -6.88
CA GLN A 50 17.77 -4.66 -6.50
C GLN A 50 17.82 -4.86 -4.99
N THR A 51 17.40 -3.84 -4.24
CA THR A 51 17.31 -3.87 -2.77
C THR A 51 15.89 -4.23 -2.39
N PRO A 52 15.67 -5.29 -1.61
CA PRO A 52 14.33 -5.59 -1.08
C PRO A 52 13.82 -4.42 -0.27
N PHE A 53 12.52 -4.12 -0.42
CA PHE A 53 11.91 -2.99 0.27
C PHE A 53 10.59 -3.38 0.91
N ALA A 54 10.13 -2.57 1.84
CA ALA A 54 8.88 -2.80 2.55
C ALA A 54 7.98 -1.58 2.39
N VAL A 55 6.66 -1.79 2.51
CA VAL A 55 5.67 -0.74 2.37
C VAL A 55 4.76 -0.74 3.59
N LEU A 56 4.51 0.46 4.14
CA LEU A 56 3.53 0.69 5.20
C LEU A 56 2.43 1.59 4.66
N GLY A 57 1.20 1.12 4.68
CA GLY A 57 0.04 1.92 4.27
C GLY A 57 -0.89 2.18 5.43
N ASP A 58 -1.25 3.44 5.67
CA ASP A 58 -2.28 3.83 6.61
C ASP A 58 -3.57 4.04 5.84
N PHE A 59 -4.56 3.21 6.14
CA PHE A 59 -5.82 3.13 5.42
C PHE A 59 -6.96 3.79 6.18
N LYS A 60 -6.66 4.71 7.07
CA LYS A 60 -7.70 5.45 7.78
C LYS A 60 -8.58 6.17 6.75
N ASP A 61 -9.88 6.02 6.89
CA ASP A 61 -10.89 6.59 5.99
C ASP A 61 -10.87 6.04 4.56
N PHE A 62 -10.06 5.02 4.27
CA PHE A 62 -10.11 4.34 2.98
C PHE A 62 -11.34 3.44 2.91
N MET A 63 -12.00 3.42 1.76
CA MET A 63 -13.24 2.69 1.55
C MET A 63 -13.00 1.49 0.64
N PRO A 64 -13.88 0.47 0.68
CA PRO A 64 -13.83 -0.58 -0.33
C PRO A 64 -14.00 0.05 -1.72
N GLN A 65 -13.21 -0.41 -2.67
CA GLN A 65 -13.15 0.16 -4.01
C GLN A 65 -13.96 -0.68 -5.00
N ASP A 66 -14.31 -0.08 -6.15
CA ASP A 66 -14.97 -0.84 -7.20
C ASP A 66 -14.00 -1.84 -7.83
N ARG A 67 -14.53 -2.72 -8.70
CA ARG A 67 -13.75 -3.81 -9.26
C ARG A 67 -12.57 -3.32 -10.11
N ALA A 68 -12.79 -2.32 -10.96
CA ALA A 68 -11.72 -1.83 -11.83
C ALA A 68 -10.58 -1.20 -11.02
N THR A 69 -10.93 -0.43 -9.98
CA THR A 69 -9.95 0.17 -9.08
C THR A 69 -9.21 -0.91 -8.28
N ALA A 70 -9.94 -1.90 -7.76
CA ALA A 70 -9.35 -3.02 -7.03
C ALA A 70 -8.39 -3.84 -7.92
N ASP A 71 -8.74 -4.04 -9.19
CA ASP A 71 -7.87 -4.74 -10.14
C ASP A 71 -6.57 -3.96 -10.37
N ALA A 72 -6.64 -2.64 -10.48
CA ALA A 72 -5.45 -1.80 -10.61
C ALA A 72 -4.53 -1.93 -9.39
N ILE A 73 -5.11 -1.96 -8.18
CA ILE A 73 -4.34 -2.17 -6.95
C ILE A 73 -3.66 -3.55 -6.97
N ARG A 74 -4.40 -4.59 -7.33
CA ARG A 74 -3.84 -5.95 -7.41
C ARG A 74 -2.66 -6.00 -8.36
N ASP A 75 -2.80 -5.43 -9.55
CA ASP A 75 -1.74 -5.44 -10.56
C ASP A 75 -0.47 -4.72 -10.03
N SER A 76 -0.65 -3.63 -9.28
CA SER A 76 0.45 -2.91 -8.66
C SER A 76 1.17 -3.75 -7.59
N ILE A 77 0.41 -4.45 -6.76
CA ILE A 77 0.98 -5.32 -5.72
C ILE A 77 1.73 -6.50 -6.35
N ASP A 78 1.16 -7.10 -7.40
CA ASP A 78 1.80 -8.18 -8.13
C ASP A 78 3.13 -7.72 -8.73
N ALA A 79 3.15 -6.53 -9.34
CA ALA A 79 4.37 -5.95 -9.89
C ALA A 79 5.41 -5.68 -8.80
N GLY A 80 4.97 -5.13 -7.66
CA GLY A 80 5.86 -4.89 -6.52
C GLY A 80 6.49 -6.18 -6.01
N SER A 81 5.69 -7.24 -5.89
CA SER A 81 6.17 -8.55 -5.43
C SER A 81 7.24 -9.13 -6.35
N ARG A 82 7.11 -8.91 -7.66
CA ARG A 82 8.12 -9.35 -8.64
C ARG A 82 9.39 -8.50 -8.60
N ASN A 83 9.34 -7.32 -7.98
CA ASN A 83 10.42 -6.34 -8.03
C ASN A 83 11.01 -6.02 -6.65
N GLY A 84 10.82 -6.88 -5.66
CA GLY A 84 11.51 -6.77 -4.39
C GLY A 84 10.67 -6.32 -3.20
N LEU A 85 9.35 -6.18 -3.35
CA LEU A 85 8.47 -5.93 -2.20
C LEU A 85 8.50 -7.16 -1.29
N ARG A 86 9.07 -7.00 -0.09
CA ARG A 86 9.22 -8.12 0.84
C ARG A 86 8.09 -8.23 1.86
N ARG A 87 7.51 -7.12 2.27
CA ARG A 87 6.40 -7.06 3.24
C ARG A 87 5.59 -5.80 3.03
N PHE A 88 4.29 -5.93 3.27
CA PHE A 88 3.36 -4.81 3.20
C PHE A 88 2.51 -4.80 4.47
N ALA A 89 2.70 -3.79 5.32
CA ALA A 89 1.89 -3.61 6.53
C ALA A 89 0.75 -2.63 6.26
N VAL A 90 -0.45 -3.01 6.68
CA VAL A 90 -1.67 -2.19 6.54
C VAL A 90 -2.14 -1.79 7.94
N VAL A 91 -2.30 -0.48 8.16
CA VAL A 91 -2.71 0.07 9.46
C VAL A 91 -4.08 0.72 9.32
N ASN A 92 -4.93 0.54 10.32
CA ASN A 92 -6.22 1.24 10.45
C ASN A 92 -7.24 0.92 9.35
N ALA A 93 -7.10 -0.19 8.65
CA ALA A 93 -8.08 -0.57 7.63
C ALA A 93 -9.39 -1.06 8.29
N ALA A 94 -10.53 -0.56 7.79
CA ALA A 94 -11.84 -1.02 8.22
C ALA A 94 -12.03 -2.49 7.83
N PRO A 95 -12.91 -3.24 8.53
CA PRO A 95 -13.09 -4.68 8.27
C PRO A 95 -13.39 -5.03 6.81
N LEU A 96 -14.23 -4.24 6.13
CA LEU A 96 -14.57 -4.50 4.72
C LEU A 96 -13.37 -4.26 3.80
N VAL A 97 -12.53 -3.27 4.13
CA VAL A 97 -11.29 -3.01 3.39
C VAL A 97 -10.31 -4.17 3.57
N ARG A 98 -10.16 -4.68 4.79
CA ARG A 98 -9.31 -5.86 5.05
C ARG A 98 -9.78 -7.07 4.24
N MET A 99 -11.09 -7.30 4.18
CA MET A 99 -11.65 -8.40 3.40
C MET A 99 -11.32 -8.25 1.92
N GLN A 100 -11.50 -7.05 1.37
CA GLN A 100 -11.18 -6.79 -0.03
C GLN A 100 -9.68 -6.97 -0.30
N TYR A 101 -8.82 -6.42 0.55
CA TYR A 101 -7.37 -6.51 0.37
C TYR A 101 -6.85 -7.95 0.47
N ARG A 102 -7.43 -8.77 1.34
CA ARG A 102 -7.04 -10.18 1.42
C ARG A 102 -7.25 -10.92 0.11
N ARG A 103 -8.24 -10.50 -0.69
CA ARG A 103 -8.50 -11.10 -2.00
C ARG A 103 -7.53 -10.59 -3.06
N ILE A 104 -7.20 -9.30 -3.04
CA ILE A 104 -6.41 -8.69 -4.12
C ILE A 104 -4.90 -8.73 -3.86
N ALA A 105 -4.45 -8.88 -2.61
CA ALA A 105 -3.04 -8.81 -2.23
C ALA A 105 -2.42 -10.18 -1.97
N GLN A 106 -2.84 -11.21 -2.69
CA GLN A 106 -2.38 -12.59 -2.45
C GLN A 106 -0.93 -12.82 -2.85
N ALA A 107 -0.38 -12.03 -3.76
CA ALA A 107 0.99 -12.19 -4.24
C ALA A 107 2.04 -11.67 -3.26
N ALA A 108 1.64 -10.89 -2.24
CA ALA A 108 2.55 -10.26 -1.30
C ALA A 108 2.32 -10.78 0.12
N GLU A 109 3.34 -10.66 0.96
CA GLU A 109 3.20 -10.90 2.40
C GLU A 109 2.60 -9.65 3.03
N VAL A 110 1.32 -9.71 3.37
CA VAL A 110 0.55 -8.57 3.89
C VAL A 110 0.00 -8.92 5.27
N GLU A 111 0.17 -8.00 6.23
CA GLU A 111 -0.41 -8.12 7.57
C GLU A 111 -1.16 -6.84 7.94
N TYR A 112 -2.14 -6.98 8.81
CA TYR A 112 -3.07 -5.91 9.18
C TYR A 112 -2.93 -5.58 10.66
N PHE A 113 -2.88 -4.28 10.98
CA PHE A 113 -2.62 -3.81 12.34
C PHE A 113 -3.54 -2.66 12.70
N ASP A 114 -3.83 -2.51 14.00
CA ASP A 114 -4.55 -1.36 14.53
C ASP A 114 -3.59 -0.28 15.07
N SER A 115 -2.29 -0.58 15.12
CA SER A 115 -1.25 0.30 15.65
C SER A 115 -0.09 0.40 14.68
N LYS A 116 0.33 1.63 14.41
CA LYS A 116 1.51 1.88 13.56
C LYS A 116 2.77 1.29 14.19
N THR A 117 2.90 1.37 15.51
CA THR A 117 4.06 0.81 16.22
C THR A 117 4.18 -0.70 15.99
N GLU A 118 3.06 -1.42 16.14
CA GLU A 118 3.05 -2.87 15.89
C GLU A 118 3.36 -3.19 14.43
N ALA A 119 2.80 -2.40 13.51
CA ALA A 119 3.05 -2.57 12.09
C ALA A 119 4.53 -2.40 11.75
N LEU A 120 5.17 -1.36 12.29
CA LEU A 120 6.59 -1.11 12.06
C LEU A 120 7.46 -2.21 12.67
N ASP A 121 7.11 -2.71 13.85
CA ASP A 121 7.83 -3.82 14.46
C ASP A 121 7.83 -5.04 13.54
N TRP A 122 6.66 -5.40 13.03
CA TRP A 122 6.55 -6.53 12.10
C TRP A 122 7.30 -6.28 10.80
N LEU A 123 7.13 -5.07 10.24
CA LEU A 123 7.72 -4.69 8.96
C LEU A 123 9.25 -4.78 8.99
N ARG A 124 9.86 -4.49 10.14
CA ARG A 124 11.31 -4.39 10.31
C ARG A 124 11.97 -5.65 10.87
N ARG A 125 11.21 -6.67 11.15
CA ARG A 125 11.79 -7.96 11.56
C ARG A 125 12.56 -8.59 10.41
N ALA A 126 13.65 -9.20 10.78
CA ALA A 126 14.49 -9.91 9.83
C ALA A 126 13.81 -11.19 9.32
#